data_0151d608b73fe41c05e5440326e9576f
#
_entry.id   0151d608b73fe41c05e5440326e9576f
#
_cell.length_a   1.000
_cell.length_b   1.000
_cell.length_c   1.000
_cell.angle_alpha   90.00
_cell.angle_beta   90.00
_cell.angle_gamma   90.00
#
_symmetry.space_group_name_H-M   'P 1'
#
loop_
_entity.id
_entity.type
_entity.pdbx_description
1 polymer ?
#
loop_
_entity_poly.entity_id
_entity_poly.type
_entity_poly.pdbx_seq_one_letter_code
_entity_poly.pdbx_strand_id
1 'polypeptide(L)'
;MLRPSEQWNWIYCSTKDRLLLDISDEAQFCSPFTSSQLACKPTQQPLSMAEAQAFWQIDDSLQQLEMPAAVRLELCLTALCAHYLQQQAHKSWYFQQGADCSAKPFELVMLRGLSGQYALVLSSETDCVTCLLLGDISTLSGKQLKRLQVIRVLRNRISPLKLDIPFRHTA
;
A
#
# COMPACT_ATOMS: atom_id res chain seq x y z
N MET A 1 -2.55 13.86 13.89
CA MET A 1 -1.84 13.07 12.87
C MET A 1 -0.85 13.96 12.13
N LEU A 2 0.32 13.44 11.79
CA LEU A 2 1.31 14.13 10.97
C LEU A 2 0.68 14.53 9.63
N ARG A 3 1.09 15.69 9.12
CA ARG A 3 0.61 16.22 7.83
C ARG A 3 1.79 16.39 6.88
N PRO A 4 1.63 16.03 5.60
CA PRO A 4 2.66 16.30 4.60
C PRO A 4 3.09 17.76 4.62
N SER A 5 4.37 18.00 4.51
CA SER A 5 4.94 19.34 4.44
C SER A 5 6.07 19.41 3.43
N GLU A 6 6.43 20.62 3.01
CA GLU A 6 7.56 20.88 2.09
C GLU A 6 8.92 20.50 2.69
N GLN A 7 8.97 20.27 4.00
CA GLN A 7 10.20 19.85 4.69
C GLN A 7 10.47 18.35 4.57
N TRP A 8 9.48 17.57 4.12
CA TRP A 8 9.64 16.13 3.97
C TRP A 8 10.52 15.81 2.78
N ASN A 9 11.54 14.99 3.00
CA ASN A 9 12.50 14.61 1.96
C ASN A 9 12.73 13.11 1.93
N TRP A 10 12.69 12.54 0.74
CA TRP A 10 13.09 11.17 0.50
C TRP A 10 14.61 11.06 0.40
N ILE A 11 15.16 10.06 1.07
CA ILE A 11 16.57 9.74 1.02
C ILE A 11 16.77 8.22 1.07
N TYR A 12 17.68 7.72 0.26
CA TYR A 12 18.17 6.36 0.43
C TYR A 12 19.38 6.35 1.36
N CYS A 13 19.31 5.53 2.40
CA CYS A 13 20.40 5.34 3.36
C CYS A 13 21.15 4.04 3.06
N SER A 14 22.38 4.14 2.56
CA SER A 14 23.20 2.96 2.25
C SER A 14 23.60 2.16 3.49
N THR A 15 23.80 2.81 4.63
CA THR A 15 24.16 2.15 5.89
C THR A 15 23.03 1.27 6.41
N LYS A 16 21.78 1.73 6.33
CA LYS A 16 20.62 0.97 6.76
C LYS A 16 20.05 0.07 5.65
N ASP A 17 20.48 0.30 4.41
CA ASP A 17 19.88 -0.29 3.19
C ASP A 17 18.35 -0.11 3.17
N ARG A 18 17.89 1.13 3.33
CA ARG A 18 16.47 1.48 3.37
C ARG A 18 16.19 2.81 2.69
N LEU A 19 15.01 2.90 2.08
CA LEU A 19 14.41 4.17 1.71
C LEU A 19 13.84 4.82 2.97
N LEU A 20 14.21 6.06 3.21
CA LEU A 20 13.80 6.85 4.37
C LEU A 20 13.02 8.08 3.93
N LEU A 21 12.14 8.56 4.80
CA LEU A 21 11.50 9.86 4.66
C LEU A 21 11.85 10.71 5.88
N ASP A 22 12.61 11.75 5.67
CA ASP A 22 12.87 12.76 6.69
C ASP A 22 11.65 13.63 6.87
N ILE A 23 11.09 13.63 8.07
CA ILE A 23 9.86 14.34 8.42
C ILE A 23 10.18 15.63 9.14
N SER A 24 11.16 15.59 10.04
CA SER A 24 11.70 16.72 10.78
C SER A 24 13.11 16.38 11.28
N ASP A 25 13.76 17.33 11.93
CA ASP A 25 15.10 17.11 12.53
C ASP A 25 15.09 15.97 13.57
N GLU A 26 13.94 15.66 14.16
CA GLU A 26 13.82 14.66 15.22
C GLU A 26 13.03 13.41 14.78
N ALA A 27 12.44 13.40 13.58
CA ALA A 27 11.56 12.32 13.13
C ALA A 27 11.87 11.88 11.71
N GLN A 28 12.08 10.58 11.55
CA GLN A 28 12.35 9.93 10.28
C GLN A 28 11.53 8.66 10.16
N PHE A 29 10.86 8.48 9.03
CA PHE A 29 10.21 7.21 8.69
C PHE A 29 11.21 6.29 7.99
N CYS A 30 11.34 5.06 8.46
CA CYS A 30 12.15 4.03 7.85
C CYS A 30 11.23 3.04 7.12
N SER A 31 11.29 3.02 5.79
CA SER A 31 10.48 2.10 5.00
C SER A 31 10.96 0.65 5.12
N PRO A 32 10.09 -0.33 4.82
CA PRO A 32 10.51 -1.75 4.79
C PRO A 32 11.32 -2.11 3.53
N PHE A 33 11.52 -1.18 2.59
CA PHE A 33 12.08 -1.47 1.27
C PHE A 33 13.58 -1.30 1.22
N THR A 34 14.27 -2.31 0.68
CA THR A 34 15.73 -2.35 0.48
C THR A 34 16.11 -1.92 -0.93
N SER A 35 17.42 -1.73 -1.15
CA SER A 35 17.96 -1.37 -2.47
C SER A 35 17.55 -2.32 -3.59
N SER A 36 17.38 -3.61 -3.29
CA SER A 36 16.97 -4.62 -4.28
C SER A 36 15.54 -4.42 -4.80
N GLN A 37 14.71 -3.70 -4.05
CA GLN A 37 13.31 -3.42 -4.39
C GLN A 37 13.13 -2.05 -5.03
N LEU A 38 14.12 -1.18 -4.98
CA LEU A 38 14.06 0.19 -5.45
C LEU A 38 14.47 0.31 -6.92
N ALA A 39 13.67 1.02 -7.73
CA ALA A 39 14.01 1.39 -9.09
C ALA A 39 15.02 2.54 -9.12
N CYS A 40 14.96 3.42 -8.14
CA CYS A 40 15.91 4.53 -7.95
C CYS A 40 16.17 4.79 -6.48
N LYS A 41 17.29 5.43 -6.19
CA LYS A 41 17.76 5.74 -4.84
C LYS A 41 17.88 7.26 -4.69
N PRO A 42 16.85 7.94 -4.15
CA PRO A 42 16.92 9.38 -3.99
C PRO A 42 18.01 9.77 -3.00
N THR A 43 18.71 10.86 -3.26
CA THR A 43 19.73 11.42 -2.36
C THR A 43 19.13 12.47 -1.44
N GLN A 44 18.25 13.30 -1.97
CA GLN A 44 17.45 14.28 -1.23
C GLN A 44 16.36 14.77 -2.17
N GLN A 45 15.21 14.10 -2.14
CA GLN A 45 14.09 14.39 -3.02
C GLN A 45 12.93 14.95 -2.19
N PRO A 46 12.59 16.25 -2.34
CA PRO A 46 11.44 16.81 -1.64
C PRO A 46 10.14 16.08 -1.97
N LEU A 47 9.25 15.99 -0.99
CA LEU A 47 7.92 15.46 -1.21
C LEU A 47 7.18 16.33 -2.23
N SER A 48 6.67 15.71 -3.30
CA SER A 48 5.93 16.41 -4.34
C SER A 48 4.49 16.72 -3.92
N MET A 49 3.87 17.69 -4.59
CA MET A 49 2.44 17.98 -4.39
C MET A 49 1.57 16.78 -4.70
N ALA A 50 1.94 15.97 -5.71
CA ALA A 50 1.21 14.76 -6.05
C ALA A 50 1.29 13.71 -4.93
N GLU A 51 2.45 13.55 -4.29
CA GLU A 51 2.62 12.67 -3.14
C GLU A 51 1.85 13.18 -1.91
N ALA A 52 1.84 14.48 -1.67
CA ALA A 52 1.04 15.07 -0.60
C ALA A 52 -0.47 14.83 -0.82
N GLN A 53 -0.94 14.97 -2.05
CA GLN A 53 -2.32 14.66 -2.41
C GLN A 53 -2.62 13.17 -2.24
N ALA A 54 -1.72 12.30 -2.70
CA ALA A 54 -1.85 10.85 -2.52
C ALA A 54 -1.93 10.45 -1.04
N PHE A 55 -1.13 11.07 -0.19
CA PHE A 55 -1.19 10.84 1.27
C PHE A 55 -2.61 11.00 1.82
N TRP A 56 -3.28 12.10 1.46
CA TRP A 56 -4.63 12.35 1.94
C TRP A 56 -5.66 11.38 1.35
N GLN A 57 -5.54 11.03 0.09
CA GLN A 57 -6.42 10.04 -0.55
C GLN A 57 -6.27 8.65 0.09
N ILE A 58 -5.04 8.27 0.41
CA ILE A 58 -4.76 7.00 1.10
C ILE A 58 -5.32 7.03 2.52
N ASP A 59 -5.09 8.11 3.25
CA ASP A 59 -5.62 8.26 4.62
C ASP A 59 -7.15 8.18 4.65
N ASP A 60 -7.82 8.88 3.76
CA ASP A 60 -9.28 8.83 3.62
C ASP A 60 -9.79 7.40 3.33
N SER A 61 -9.11 6.68 2.46
CA SER A 61 -9.46 5.28 2.16
C SER A 61 -9.26 4.37 3.38
N LEU A 62 -8.14 4.53 4.08
CA LEU A 62 -7.81 3.71 5.26
C LEU A 62 -8.73 4.02 6.46
N GLN A 63 -9.33 5.20 6.52
CA GLN A 63 -10.33 5.53 7.55
C GLN A 63 -11.59 4.65 7.49
N GLN A 64 -11.85 4.00 6.36
CA GLN A 64 -12.94 3.02 6.23
C GLN A 64 -12.70 1.75 7.07
N LEU A 65 -11.46 1.51 7.46
CA LEU A 65 -11.07 0.39 8.32
C LEU A 65 -10.78 0.91 9.72
N GLU A 66 -11.26 0.19 10.72
CA GLU A 66 -10.94 0.49 12.11
C GLU A 66 -9.49 0.10 12.40
N MET A 67 -8.62 1.09 12.53
CA MET A 67 -7.22 0.88 12.89
C MET A 67 -6.65 2.06 13.68
N PRO A 68 -5.64 1.83 14.53
CA PRO A 68 -4.96 2.91 15.24
C PRO A 68 -4.35 3.94 14.27
N ALA A 69 -4.34 5.22 14.65
CA ALA A 69 -3.80 6.30 13.85
C ALA A 69 -2.32 6.08 13.45
N ALA A 70 -1.52 5.50 14.35
CA ALA A 70 -0.12 5.17 14.06
C ALA A 70 0.03 4.11 12.96
N VAL A 71 -0.82 3.09 12.95
CA VAL A 71 -0.85 2.06 11.90
C VAL A 71 -1.28 2.66 10.57
N ARG A 72 -2.29 3.51 10.58
CA ARG A 72 -2.76 4.21 9.37
C ARG A 72 -1.68 5.11 8.79
N LEU A 73 -0.96 5.85 9.63
CA LEU A 73 0.17 6.68 9.22
C LEU A 73 1.29 5.84 8.58
N GLU A 74 1.67 4.73 9.21
CA GLU A 74 2.68 3.81 8.66
C GLU A 74 2.28 3.30 7.27
N LEU A 75 1.02 2.93 7.09
CA LEU A 75 0.50 2.47 5.80
C LEU A 75 0.51 3.59 4.74
N CYS A 76 0.12 4.81 5.12
CA CYS A 76 0.20 5.97 4.22
C CYS A 76 1.64 6.20 3.74
N LEU A 77 2.59 6.25 4.66
CA LEU A 77 3.99 6.49 4.34
C LEU A 77 4.60 5.35 3.52
N THR A 78 4.26 4.10 3.84
CA THR A 78 4.70 2.93 3.07
C THR A 78 4.11 2.94 1.66
N ALA A 79 2.86 3.32 1.50
CA ALA A 79 2.23 3.42 0.19
C ALA A 79 2.87 4.50 -0.70
N LEU A 80 3.29 5.61 -0.13
CA LEU A 80 4.04 6.64 -0.88
C LEU A 80 5.38 6.14 -1.41
N CYS A 81 6.00 5.16 -0.76
CA CYS A 81 7.24 4.54 -1.23
C CYS A 81 7.08 3.83 -2.58
N ALA A 82 5.85 3.48 -2.98
CA ALA A 82 5.59 2.76 -4.22
C ALA A 82 6.14 3.48 -5.45
N HIS A 83 6.23 4.81 -5.42
CA HIS A 83 6.82 5.62 -6.48
C HIS A 83 8.28 5.26 -6.77
N TYR A 84 9.00 4.76 -5.77
CA TYR A 84 10.42 4.40 -5.88
C TYR A 84 10.67 2.92 -6.11
N LEU A 85 9.62 2.08 -6.10
CA LEU A 85 9.75 0.63 -6.23
C LEU A 85 9.88 0.19 -7.68
N GLN A 86 10.63 -0.89 -7.88
CA GLN A 86 10.64 -1.61 -9.15
C GLN A 86 9.27 -2.26 -9.40
N GLN A 87 8.92 -2.40 -10.68
CA GLN A 87 7.72 -3.11 -11.06
C GLN A 87 7.78 -4.57 -10.59
N GLN A 88 6.72 -5.01 -9.91
CA GLN A 88 6.62 -6.37 -9.39
C GLN A 88 6.20 -7.36 -10.48
N ALA A 89 6.72 -8.59 -10.39
CA ALA A 89 6.23 -9.68 -11.19
C ALA A 89 4.81 -10.09 -10.75
N HIS A 90 4.02 -10.62 -11.70
CA HIS A 90 2.69 -11.13 -11.40
C HIS A 90 2.73 -12.29 -10.39
N LYS A 91 1.80 -12.26 -9.43
CA LYS A 91 1.59 -13.31 -8.42
C LYS A 91 0.13 -13.77 -8.37
N SER A 92 -0.55 -13.71 -9.51
CA SER A 92 -1.99 -13.97 -9.60
C SER A 92 -2.38 -15.39 -9.19
N TRP A 93 -1.53 -16.37 -9.46
CA TRP A 93 -1.77 -17.78 -9.08
C TRP A 93 -1.82 -18.04 -7.57
N TYR A 94 -1.40 -17.10 -6.76
CA TYR A 94 -1.49 -17.20 -5.31
C TYR A 94 -2.89 -16.94 -4.76
N PHE A 95 -3.80 -16.42 -5.60
CA PHE A 95 -5.10 -15.93 -5.16
C PHE A 95 -6.24 -16.52 -5.97
N GLN A 96 -7.41 -16.60 -5.36
CA GLN A 96 -8.62 -17.08 -6.01
C GLN A 96 -9.02 -16.17 -7.17
N GLN A 97 -9.43 -16.80 -8.25
CA GLN A 97 -9.97 -16.10 -9.42
C GLN A 97 -11.45 -15.78 -9.19
N GLY A 98 -11.82 -14.55 -9.50
CA GLY A 98 -13.20 -14.07 -9.48
C GLY A 98 -13.54 -13.32 -10.75
N ALA A 99 -14.58 -12.50 -10.68
CA ALA A 99 -14.93 -11.57 -11.76
C ALA A 99 -13.85 -10.49 -11.93
N ASP A 100 -13.74 -9.95 -13.14
CA ASP A 100 -12.88 -8.80 -13.39
C ASP A 100 -13.38 -7.61 -12.56
N CYS A 101 -12.46 -6.98 -11.84
CA CYS A 101 -12.76 -5.88 -10.94
C CYS A 101 -11.94 -4.66 -11.33
N SER A 102 -12.62 -3.58 -11.65
CA SER A 102 -11.99 -2.28 -11.85
C SER A 102 -11.75 -1.61 -10.51
N ALA A 103 -10.50 -1.25 -10.23
CA ALA A 103 -10.13 -0.51 -9.05
C ALA A 103 -9.23 0.66 -9.43
N LYS A 104 -9.46 1.80 -8.78
CA LYS A 104 -8.64 3.01 -8.95
C LYS A 104 -7.48 3.01 -7.96
N PRO A 105 -6.40 3.76 -8.24
CA PRO A 105 -5.36 3.99 -7.24
C PRO A 105 -5.95 4.49 -5.92
N PHE A 106 -5.42 3.95 -4.83
CA PHE A 106 -5.79 4.24 -3.43
C PHE A 106 -7.16 3.72 -2.97
N GLU A 107 -7.84 2.93 -3.78
CA GLU A 107 -9.02 2.17 -3.33
C GLU A 107 -8.59 0.93 -2.54
N LEU A 108 -9.45 0.53 -1.58
CA LEU A 108 -9.30 -0.71 -0.84
C LEU A 108 -9.96 -1.87 -1.58
N VAL A 109 -9.29 -3.00 -1.61
CA VAL A 109 -9.77 -4.24 -2.20
C VAL A 109 -9.51 -5.43 -1.29
N MET A 110 -10.14 -6.55 -1.60
CA MET A 110 -9.90 -7.84 -0.95
C MET A 110 -9.10 -8.75 -1.86
N LEU A 111 -8.14 -9.45 -1.28
CA LEU A 111 -7.45 -10.60 -1.86
C LEU A 111 -7.85 -11.86 -1.11
N ARG A 112 -8.03 -12.97 -1.81
CA ARG A 112 -8.43 -14.25 -1.24
C ARG A 112 -7.46 -15.35 -1.67
N GLY A 113 -6.72 -15.87 -0.70
CA GLY A 113 -5.95 -17.11 -0.79
C GLY A 113 -6.67 -18.20 0.01
N LEU A 114 -5.93 -18.87 0.88
CA LEU A 114 -6.51 -19.73 1.94
C LEU A 114 -7.16 -18.85 3.03
N SER A 115 -6.67 -17.64 3.22
CA SER A 115 -7.30 -16.59 4.03
C SER A 115 -7.60 -15.36 3.18
N GLY A 116 -8.44 -14.47 3.68
CA GLY A 116 -8.70 -13.17 3.06
C GLY A 116 -7.89 -12.06 3.70
N GLN A 117 -7.51 -11.03 2.93
CA GLN A 117 -6.87 -9.85 3.47
C GLN A 117 -7.21 -8.61 2.64
N TYR A 118 -7.27 -7.48 3.30
CA TYR A 118 -7.38 -6.18 2.64
C TYR A 118 -6.06 -5.77 2.00
N ALA A 119 -6.16 -5.09 0.88
CA ALA A 119 -5.03 -4.49 0.19
C ALA A 119 -5.40 -3.10 -0.32
N LEU A 120 -4.41 -2.23 -0.37
CA LEU A 120 -4.54 -0.89 -0.93
C LEU A 120 -3.99 -0.92 -2.36
N VAL A 121 -4.80 -0.49 -3.33
CA VAL A 121 -4.35 -0.35 -4.72
C VAL A 121 -3.38 0.82 -4.82
N LEU A 122 -2.16 0.57 -5.28
CA LEU A 122 -1.13 1.58 -5.49
C LEU A 122 -1.15 2.12 -6.93
N SER A 123 -1.36 1.22 -7.90
CA SER A 123 -1.51 1.57 -9.30
C SER A 123 -2.44 0.59 -9.99
N SER A 124 -3.10 1.06 -11.05
CA SER A 124 -4.01 0.27 -11.86
C SER A 124 -3.59 0.37 -13.32
N GLU A 125 -3.39 -0.78 -13.95
CA GLU A 125 -3.10 -0.93 -15.36
C GLU A 125 -4.30 -1.59 -16.06
N THR A 126 -4.20 -1.81 -17.38
CA THR A 126 -5.31 -2.38 -18.16
C THR A 126 -5.77 -3.74 -17.63
N ASP A 127 -4.83 -4.64 -17.31
CA ASP A 127 -5.12 -6.03 -16.94
C ASP A 127 -4.75 -6.37 -15.50
N CYS A 128 -4.01 -5.51 -14.82
CA CYS A 128 -3.49 -5.80 -13.49
C CYS A 128 -3.48 -4.58 -12.57
N VAL A 129 -3.32 -4.86 -11.30
CA VAL A 129 -3.16 -3.87 -10.25
C VAL A 129 -1.94 -4.20 -9.40
N THR A 130 -1.30 -3.18 -8.89
CA THR A 130 -0.25 -3.27 -7.88
C THR A 130 -0.85 -2.88 -6.54
N CYS A 131 -0.70 -3.73 -5.53
CA CYS A 131 -1.32 -3.57 -4.22
C CYS A 131 -0.31 -3.66 -3.10
N LEU A 132 -0.57 -2.89 -2.03
CA LEU A 132 0.09 -3.01 -0.74
C LEU A 132 -0.77 -3.87 0.19
N LEU A 133 -0.20 -4.95 0.74
CA LEU A 133 -0.88 -5.80 1.72
C LEU A 133 -1.01 -5.08 3.05
N LEU A 134 -2.23 -5.01 3.58
CA LEU A 134 -2.51 -4.38 4.88
C LEU A 134 -2.31 -5.33 6.06
N GLY A 135 -2.19 -6.61 5.81
CA GLY A 135 -1.92 -7.65 6.79
C GLY A 135 -1.34 -8.90 6.15
N ASP A 136 -0.99 -9.87 6.96
CA ASP A 136 -0.48 -11.16 6.50
C ASP A 136 -1.58 -11.95 5.78
N ILE A 137 -1.24 -12.67 4.74
CA ILE A 137 -2.16 -13.52 3.98
C ILE A 137 -1.52 -14.87 3.64
N SER A 138 -2.31 -15.94 3.78
CA SER A 138 -1.97 -17.28 3.31
C SER A 138 -2.45 -17.46 1.88
N THR A 139 -1.51 -17.70 0.96
CA THR A 139 -1.82 -17.93 -0.45
C THR A 139 -2.42 -19.32 -0.68
N LEU A 140 -2.99 -19.55 -1.87
CA LEU A 140 -3.54 -20.86 -2.26
C LEU A 140 -2.50 -21.98 -2.23
N SER A 141 -1.23 -21.65 -2.44
CA SER A 141 -0.11 -22.61 -2.34
C SER A 141 0.37 -22.85 -0.90
N GLY A 142 -0.23 -22.19 0.09
CA GLY A 142 0.18 -22.24 1.49
C GLY A 142 1.34 -21.31 1.86
N LYS A 143 1.88 -20.55 0.90
CA LYS A 143 2.91 -19.56 1.17
C LYS A 143 2.32 -18.38 1.95
N GLN A 144 3.05 -17.93 2.96
CA GLN A 144 2.72 -16.73 3.73
C GLN A 144 3.31 -15.49 3.06
N LEU A 145 2.48 -14.51 2.76
CA LEU A 145 2.90 -13.17 2.41
C LEU A 145 2.67 -12.26 3.60
N LYS A 146 3.60 -11.35 3.81
CA LYS A 146 3.62 -10.49 5.00
C LYS A 146 2.97 -9.14 4.74
N ARG A 147 2.44 -8.55 5.79
CA ARG A 147 2.03 -7.15 5.84
C ARG A 147 3.11 -6.25 5.24
N LEU A 148 2.72 -5.20 4.55
CA LEU A 148 3.58 -4.22 3.86
C LEU A 148 4.31 -4.75 2.61
N GLN A 149 4.08 -5.98 2.20
CA GLN A 149 4.55 -6.43 0.90
C GLN A 149 3.72 -5.79 -0.23
N VAL A 150 4.41 -5.42 -1.30
CA VAL A 150 3.80 -4.94 -2.54
C VAL A 150 3.74 -6.10 -3.51
N ILE A 151 2.57 -6.35 -4.08
CA ILE A 151 2.34 -7.42 -5.04
C ILE A 151 1.60 -6.90 -6.26
N ARG A 152 1.75 -7.58 -7.39
CA ARG A 152 1.04 -7.29 -8.64
C ARG A 152 0.21 -8.50 -9.04
N VAL A 153 -1.06 -8.28 -9.30
CA VAL A 153 -2.02 -9.34 -9.65
C VAL A 153 -2.94 -8.90 -10.79
N LEU A 154 -3.51 -9.87 -11.49
CA LEU A 154 -4.58 -9.61 -12.46
C LEU A 154 -5.82 -9.06 -11.75
N ARG A 155 -6.61 -8.26 -12.45
CA ARG A 155 -7.82 -7.62 -11.93
C ARG A 155 -8.90 -8.60 -11.48
N ASN A 156 -8.89 -9.82 -12.00
CA ASN A 156 -9.79 -10.88 -11.57
C ASN A 156 -9.37 -11.60 -10.27
N ARG A 157 -8.30 -11.15 -9.62
CA ARG A 157 -7.85 -11.66 -8.30
C ARG A 157 -8.25 -10.73 -7.15
N ILE A 158 -8.68 -9.54 -7.45
CA ILE A 158 -9.17 -8.58 -6.46
C ILE A 158 -10.70 -8.54 -6.48
N SER A 159 -11.28 -8.21 -5.34
CA SER A 159 -12.72 -7.96 -5.21
C SER A 159 -12.95 -6.64 -4.46
N PRO A 160 -14.09 -5.96 -4.71
CA PRO A 160 -14.41 -4.73 -4.00
C PRO A 160 -14.49 -4.97 -2.49
N LEU A 161 -14.15 -3.94 -1.71
CA LEU A 161 -14.38 -3.93 -0.28
C LEU A 161 -15.90 -3.98 -0.02
N LYS A 162 -16.38 -5.05 0.61
CA LYS A 162 -17.75 -5.12 1.14
C LYS A 162 -17.70 -4.58 2.55
N LEU A 163 -18.08 -3.34 2.73
CA LEU A 163 -18.41 -2.81 4.05
C LEU A 163 -19.76 -3.44 4.44
N ASP A 164 -19.78 -4.21 5.50
CA ASP A 164 -21.02 -4.58 6.16
C ASP A 164 -21.60 -3.29 6.76
N ILE A 165 -22.48 -2.65 5.99
CA ILE A 165 -23.28 -1.55 6.53
C ILE A 165 -24.28 -2.25 7.46
N PRO A 166 -24.20 -2.02 8.77
CA PRO A 166 -25.22 -2.56 9.66
C PRO A 166 -26.56 -1.96 9.23
N PHE A 167 -27.49 -2.81 8.80
CA PHE A 167 -28.86 -2.41 8.53
C PHE A 167 -29.36 -1.76 9.83
N ARG A 168 -29.49 -0.45 9.84
CA ARG A 168 -30.31 0.22 10.85
C ARG A 168 -31.74 -0.21 10.58
N HIS A 169 -32.21 -1.13 11.38
CA HIS A 169 -33.64 -1.34 11.51
C HIS A 169 -34.22 -0.02 12.07
N THR A 170 -34.78 0.79 11.18
CA THR A 170 -35.70 1.83 11.58
C THR A 170 -36.98 1.10 12.02
N ALA A 171 -37.14 1.04 13.31
CA ALA A 171 -38.42 0.67 13.91
C ALA A 171 -39.42 1.82 13.69
#